data_66a097cceafe8ca70d8d3cbfab5f5801
#
_entry.id   66a097cceafe8ca70d8d3cbfab5f5801
#
_cell.length_a   1.000
_cell.length_b   1.000
_cell.length_c   1.000
_cell.angle_alpha   90.00
_cell.angle_beta   90.00
_cell.angle_gamma   90.00
#
_symmetry.space_group_name_H-M   'P 1'
#
loop_
_entity.id
_entity.type
_entity.pdbx_description
1 polymer ?
#
loop_
_entity_poly.entity_id
_entity_poly.type
_entity_poly.pdbx_seq_one_letter_code
_entity_poly.pdbx_strand_id
1 'polypeptide(L)'
;MANFVERVKSHAYLPLDEVIVVGSGVLDVLGLREANDIDLLASVAAFEQLRLEPSLSSKFEPGGEKANETNFLEGGEIEVWLDWREVDGRLWDYDYLNRSAFCVDGVKFAAPEKVLQWKRAMGRSKDQRDIKLLEEYLRE
;
A
#
# COMPACT_ATOMS: atom_id res chain seq x y z
N MET A 1 22.79 -4.23 2.81
CA MET A 1 21.36 -4.54 2.92
C MET A 1 20.59 -3.74 1.89
N ALA A 2 19.60 -4.38 1.24
CA ALA A 2 18.75 -3.68 0.29
C ALA A 2 17.83 -2.69 1.01
N ASN A 3 17.70 -1.48 0.48
CA ASN A 3 16.71 -0.53 0.97
C ASN A 3 15.31 -0.94 0.47
N PHE A 4 14.28 -0.21 0.92
CA PHE A 4 12.91 -0.59 0.58
C PHE A 4 12.66 -0.56 -0.94
N VAL A 5 13.17 0.46 -1.65
CA VAL A 5 13.01 0.58 -3.10
C VAL A 5 13.65 -0.62 -3.80
N GLU A 6 14.85 -1.02 -3.37
CA GLU A 6 15.51 -2.19 -3.93
C GLU A 6 14.73 -3.47 -3.65
N ARG A 7 14.13 -3.59 -2.46
CA ARG A 7 13.25 -4.73 -2.14
C ARG A 7 12.08 -4.82 -3.11
N VAL A 8 11.42 -3.70 -3.39
CA VAL A 8 10.31 -3.68 -4.34
C VAL A 8 10.80 -4.10 -5.73
N LYS A 9 11.91 -3.52 -6.19
CA LYS A 9 12.46 -3.81 -7.51
C LYS A 9 12.96 -5.25 -7.66
N SER A 10 13.30 -5.92 -6.56
CA SER A 10 13.75 -7.31 -6.62
C SER A 10 12.66 -8.28 -7.07
N HIS A 11 11.39 -7.86 -6.99
CA HIS A 11 10.26 -8.63 -7.51
C HIS A 11 10.01 -8.25 -8.96
N ALA A 12 10.73 -8.92 -9.87
CA ALA A 12 10.80 -8.54 -11.28
C ALA A 12 9.45 -8.57 -12.01
N TYR A 13 8.46 -9.31 -11.48
CA TYR A 13 7.14 -9.39 -12.11
C TYR A 13 6.26 -8.15 -11.88
N LEU A 14 6.65 -7.24 -10.98
CA LEU A 14 5.84 -6.06 -10.66
C LEU A 14 5.88 -5.01 -11.77
N PRO A 15 4.73 -4.56 -12.29
CA PRO A 15 4.66 -3.46 -13.24
C PRO A 15 4.76 -2.13 -12.48
N LEU A 16 5.98 -1.64 -12.26
CA LEU A 16 6.25 -0.51 -11.35
C LEU A 16 5.50 0.78 -11.71
N ASP A 17 5.17 0.99 -12.98
CA ASP A 17 4.44 2.20 -13.42
C ASP A 17 2.93 2.10 -13.15
N GLU A 18 2.43 0.94 -12.75
CA GLU A 18 0.99 0.71 -12.51
C GLU A 18 0.68 0.17 -11.12
N VAL A 19 1.63 0.27 -10.19
CA VAL A 19 1.41 -0.07 -8.78
C VAL A 19 1.90 1.09 -7.91
N ILE A 20 1.30 1.22 -6.73
CA ILE A 20 1.66 2.26 -5.77
C ILE A 20 1.89 1.58 -4.42
N VAL A 21 3.05 1.85 -3.80
CA VAL A 21 3.33 1.38 -2.46
C VAL A 21 2.44 2.15 -1.48
N VAL A 22 1.77 1.42 -0.60
CA VAL A 22 0.89 1.97 0.42
C VAL A 22 1.33 1.46 1.79
N GLY A 23 0.74 1.99 2.84
CA GLY A 23 0.99 1.51 4.19
C GLY A 23 2.41 1.74 4.67
N SER A 24 2.97 0.75 5.35
CA SER A 24 4.26 0.89 6.04
C SER A 24 5.45 1.14 5.11
N GLY A 25 5.35 0.75 3.84
CA GLY A 25 6.41 1.03 2.87
C GLY A 25 6.66 2.52 2.66
N VAL A 26 5.62 3.34 2.81
CA VAL A 26 5.77 4.79 2.74
C VAL A 26 6.59 5.30 3.91
N LEU A 27 6.34 4.80 5.12
CA LEU A 27 7.13 5.16 6.29
C LEU A 27 8.59 4.75 6.13
N ASP A 28 8.81 3.57 5.53
CA ASP A 28 10.16 3.07 5.31
C ASP A 28 10.97 3.98 4.39
N VAL A 29 10.41 4.35 3.23
CA VAL A 29 11.11 5.19 2.26
C VAL A 29 11.37 6.60 2.82
N LEU A 30 10.52 7.07 3.72
CA LEU A 30 10.72 8.36 4.40
C LEU A 30 11.68 8.27 5.59
N GLY A 31 12.19 7.10 5.90
CA GLY A 31 13.14 6.91 7.00
C GLY A 31 12.52 6.91 8.39
N LEU A 32 11.21 6.72 8.50
CA LEU A 32 10.50 6.78 9.78
C LEU A 32 10.52 5.45 10.53
N ARG A 33 10.45 4.34 9.82
CA ARG A 33 10.64 2.99 10.36
C ARG A 33 10.75 1.98 9.23
N GLU A 34 11.25 0.79 9.53
CA GLU A 34 11.32 -0.29 8.55
C GLU A 34 9.96 -0.94 8.36
N ALA A 35 9.66 -1.33 7.12
CA ALA A 35 8.46 -2.08 6.78
C ALA A 35 8.75 -3.57 6.71
N ASN A 36 7.84 -4.38 7.25
CA ASN A 36 7.96 -5.83 7.18
C ASN A 36 7.48 -6.36 5.82
N ASP A 37 6.37 -5.82 5.33
CA ASP A 37 5.73 -6.27 4.09
C ASP A 37 5.71 -5.16 3.06
N ILE A 38 5.48 -5.55 1.80
CA ILE A 38 5.30 -4.61 0.70
C ILE A 38 3.81 -4.66 0.31
N ASP A 39 3.07 -3.60 0.64
CA ASP A 39 1.66 -3.46 0.31
C ASP A 39 1.52 -2.55 -0.90
N LEU A 40 0.81 -3.01 -1.90
CA LEU A 40 0.64 -2.29 -3.17
C LEU A 40 -0.82 -2.16 -3.54
N LEU A 41 -1.20 -1.00 -4.07
CA LEU A 41 -2.45 -0.84 -4.81
C LEU A 41 -2.12 -0.83 -6.30
N ALA A 42 -2.83 -1.64 -7.06
CA ALA A 42 -2.58 -1.81 -8.50
C ALA A 42 -3.71 -1.22 -9.32
N SER A 43 -3.38 -0.75 -10.54
CA SER A 43 -4.40 -0.43 -11.52
C SER A 43 -5.19 -1.69 -11.87
N VAL A 44 -6.37 -1.53 -12.47
CA VAL A 44 -7.19 -2.69 -12.89
C VAL A 44 -6.38 -3.59 -13.83
N ALA A 45 -5.70 -2.98 -14.81
CA ALA A 45 -4.91 -3.75 -15.77
C ALA A 45 -3.76 -4.51 -15.10
N ALA A 46 -3.05 -3.85 -14.19
CA ALA A 46 -1.95 -4.49 -13.45
C ALA A 46 -2.45 -5.61 -12.54
N PHE A 47 -3.57 -5.38 -11.85
CA PHE A 47 -4.15 -6.40 -10.98
C PHE A 47 -4.54 -7.66 -11.76
N GLU A 48 -5.18 -7.49 -12.92
CA GLU A 48 -5.55 -8.62 -13.77
C GLU A 48 -4.34 -9.39 -14.27
N GLN A 49 -3.26 -8.67 -14.62
CA GLN A 49 -2.00 -9.29 -15.01
C GLN A 49 -1.37 -10.07 -13.86
N LEU A 50 -1.35 -9.49 -12.67
CA LEU A 50 -0.73 -10.09 -11.49
C LEU A 50 -1.50 -11.31 -10.97
N ARG A 51 -2.80 -11.42 -11.27
CA ARG A 51 -3.58 -12.61 -10.94
C ARG A 51 -3.03 -13.87 -11.62
N LEU A 52 -2.30 -13.70 -12.72
CA LEU A 52 -1.72 -14.80 -13.48
C LEU A 52 -0.31 -15.16 -13.01
N GLU A 53 0.26 -14.38 -12.07
CA GLU A 53 1.62 -14.61 -11.56
C GLU A 53 1.61 -15.81 -10.61
N PRO A 54 2.40 -16.89 -10.92
CA PRO A 54 2.39 -18.10 -10.08
C PRO A 54 2.83 -17.86 -8.64
N SER A 55 3.63 -16.82 -8.39
CA SER A 55 4.12 -16.48 -7.05
C SER A 55 3.06 -15.87 -6.14
N LEU A 56 1.90 -15.48 -6.71
CA LEU A 56 0.84 -14.81 -5.97
C LEU A 56 -0.41 -15.68 -5.90
N SER A 57 -1.07 -15.68 -4.74
CA SER A 57 -2.32 -16.41 -4.51
C SER A 57 -3.43 -15.43 -4.13
N SER A 58 -4.66 -15.71 -4.59
CA SER A 58 -5.82 -14.91 -4.22
C SER A 58 -6.21 -15.17 -2.77
N LYS A 59 -6.48 -14.10 -2.04
CA LYS A 59 -6.89 -14.13 -0.64
C LYS A 59 -8.14 -13.27 -0.45
N PHE A 60 -8.83 -13.49 0.65
CA PHE A 60 -10.04 -12.75 1.01
C PHE A 60 -9.86 -12.10 2.36
N GLU A 61 -10.13 -10.79 2.43
CA GLU A 61 -10.14 -10.05 3.68
C GLU A 61 -11.59 -9.75 4.06
N PRO A 62 -12.11 -10.31 5.17
CA PRO A 62 -13.49 -10.05 5.57
C PRO A 62 -13.69 -8.60 5.98
N GLY A 63 -14.89 -8.09 5.73
CA GLY A 63 -15.26 -6.76 6.17
C GLY A 63 -15.37 -6.64 7.67
N GLY A 64 -15.36 -5.41 8.17
CA GLY A 64 -15.47 -5.11 9.59
C GLY A 64 -16.18 -3.79 9.81
N GLU A 65 -15.93 -3.19 10.97
CA GLU A 65 -16.58 -1.92 11.34
C GLU A 65 -16.08 -0.72 10.53
N LYS A 66 -14.86 -0.78 10.02
CA LYS A 66 -14.21 0.37 9.37
C LYS A 66 -14.03 0.21 7.88
N ALA A 67 -14.03 -1.03 7.38
CA ALA A 67 -13.78 -1.28 5.96
C ALA A 67 -14.66 -2.42 5.47
N ASN A 68 -15.02 -2.37 4.19
CA ASN A 68 -15.75 -3.43 3.52
C ASN A 68 -14.82 -4.58 3.15
N GLU A 69 -15.39 -5.74 2.89
CA GLU A 69 -14.63 -6.91 2.45
C GLU A 69 -13.95 -6.66 1.11
N THR A 70 -12.82 -7.29 0.88
CA THR A 70 -12.09 -7.16 -0.38
C THR A 70 -11.24 -8.40 -0.64
N ASN A 71 -10.86 -8.58 -1.90
CA ASN A 71 -9.93 -9.62 -2.31
C ASN A 71 -8.58 -9.00 -2.63
N PHE A 72 -7.52 -9.77 -2.39
CA PHE A 72 -6.17 -9.31 -2.68
C PHE A 72 -5.30 -10.49 -3.11
N LEU A 73 -4.12 -10.18 -3.62
CA LEU A 73 -3.13 -11.18 -4.01
C LEU A 73 -1.97 -11.14 -3.02
N GLU A 74 -1.47 -12.33 -2.65
CA GLU A 74 -0.40 -12.43 -1.67
C GLU A 74 0.65 -13.43 -2.10
N GLY A 75 1.91 -13.10 -1.87
CA GLY A 75 3.02 -14.03 -2.10
C GLY A 75 4.27 -13.52 -1.40
N GLY A 76 4.80 -14.28 -0.43
CA GLY A 76 5.94 -13.86 0.36
C GLY A 76 5.66 -12.56 1.08
N GLU A 77 6.50 -11.55 0.85
CA GLU A 77 6.33 -10.23 1.48
C GLU A 77 5.39 -9.30 0.68
N ILE A 78 4.86 -9.76 -0.47
CA ILE A 78 4.04 -8.94 -1.36
C ILE A 78 2.56 -9.13 -1.08
N GLU A 79 1.81 -8.02 -0.95
CA GLU A 79 0.36 -8.00 -0.96
C GLU A 79 -0.09 -6.97 -1.99
N VAL A 80 -0.94 -7.39 -2.93
CA VAL A 80 -1.44 -6.52 -3.99
C VAL A 80 -2.96 -6.40 -3.85
N TRP A 81 -3.41 -5.17 -3.73
CA TRP A 81 -4.83 -4.84 -3.56
C TRP A 81 -5.34 -4.11 -4.79
N LEU A 82 -6.58 -4.39 -5.19
CA LEU A 82 -7.24 -3.62 -6.24
C LEU A 82 -7.79 -2.33 -5.68
N ASP A 83 -8.39 -2.40 -4.50
CA ASP A 83 -8.92 -1.24 -3.80
C ASP A 83 -9.06 -1.53 -2.31
N TRP A 84 -9.19 -0.45 -1.56
CA TRP A 84 -9.62 -0.49 -0.17
C TRP A 84 -10.92 0.32 -0.09
N ARG A 85 -11.90 -0.17 0.66
CA ARG A 85 -13.20 0.50 0.80
C ARG A 85 -13.54 0.71 2.26
N GLU A 86 -13.81 1.96 2.63
CA GLU A 86 -14.35 2.24 3.95
C GLU A 86 -15.82 1.81 3.98
N VAL A 87 -16.32 1.56 5.20
CA VAL A 87 -17.70 1.10 5.40
C VAL A 87 -18.71 2.07 4.81
N ASP A 88 -18.41 3.37 4.80
CA ASP A 88 -19.27 4.41 4.22
C ASP A 88 -19.24 4.44 2.69
N GLY A 89 -18.47 3.56 2.06
CA GLY A 89 -18.38 3.49 0.60
C GLY A 89 -17.23 4.27 -0.01
N ARG A 90 -16.46 5.01 0.78
CA ARG A 90 -15.30 5.75 0.23
C ARG A 90 -14.29 4.76 -0.33
N LEU A 91 -13.90 5.02 -1.58
CA LEU A 91 -13.01 4.16 -2.34
C LEU A 91 -11.59 4.69 -2.35
N TRP A 92 -10.64 3.79 -2.04
CA TRP A 92 -9.19 4.05 -2.13
C TRP A 92 -8.63 3.10 -3.17
N ASP A 93 -8.37 3.62 -4.37
CA ASP A 93 -7.84 2.81 -5.47
C ASP A 93 -6.61 3.48 -6.09
N TYR A 94 -6.05 2.81 -7.12
CA TYR A 94 -4.86 3.30 -7.81
C TYR A 94 -5.06 4.72 -8.35
N ASP A 95 -6.19 4.99 -9.04
CA ASP A 95 -6.42 6.28 -9.65
C ASP A 95 -6.48 7.40 -8.60
N TYR A 96 -7.16 7.15 -7.50
CA TYR A 96 -7.26 8.13 -6.43
C TYR A 96 -5.90 8.46 -5.83
N LEU A 97 -5.10 7.43 -5.52
CA LEU A 97 -3.79 7.63 -4.88
C LEU A 97 -2.74 8.13 -5.86
N ASN A 98 -2.86 7.75 -7.14
CA ASN A 98 -1.87 8.16 -8.15
C ASN A 98 -1.84 9.67 -8.35
N ARG A 99 -2.93 10.36 -8.08
CA ARG A 99 -3.02 11.82 -8.24
C ARG A 99 -2.04 12.58 -7.37
N SER A 100 -1.69 12.03 -6.22
CA SER A 100 -0.77 12.67 -5.27
C SER A 100 0.46 11.83 -4.96
N ALA A 101 0.66 10.72 -5.67
CA ALA A 101 1.80 9.83 -5.44
C ALA A 101 3.13 10.52 -5.76
N PHE A 102 4.17 10.10 -5.04
CA PHE A 102 5.53 10.54 -5.34
C PHE A 102 6.37 9.34 -5.76
N CYS A 103 7.46 9.60 -6.49
CA CYS A 103 8.34 8.54 -6.99
C CYS A 103 9.71 8.62 -6.36
N VAL A 104 10.27 7.44 -6.05
CA VAL A 104 11.67 7.32 -5.64
C VAL A 104 12.27 6.21 -6.49
N ASP A 105 13.25 6.54 -7.31
CA ASP A 105 13.94 5.58 -8.20
C ASP A 105 12.96 4.73 -9.04
N GLY A 106 11.91 5.36 -9.55
CA GLY A 106 10.94 4.70 -10.42
C GLY A 106 9.85 3.92 -9.69
N VAL A 107 9.85 3.91 -8.37
CA VAL A 107 8.81 3.27 -7.57
C VAL A 107 7.86 4.35 -7.05
N LYS A 108 6.55 4.14 -7.25
CA LYS A 108 5.52 5.08 -6.80
C LYS A 108 5.10 4.79 -5.38
N PHE A 109 4.92 5.84 -4.60
CA PHE A 109 4.49 5.76 -3.20
C PHE A 109 3.28 6.67 -2.99
N ALA A 110 2.32 6.21 -2.20
CA ALA A 110 1.20 7.05 -1.81
C ALA A 110 1.71 8.23 -0.97
N ALA A 111 1.11 9.40 -1.15
CA ALA A 111 1.48 10.57 -0.36
C ALA A 111 1.31 10.28 1.14
N PRO A 112 2.24 10.75 1.99
CA PRO A 112 2.15 10.47 3.43
C PRO A 112 0.85 10.98 4.06
N GLU A 113 0.27 12.07 3.55
CA GLU A 113 -1.03 12.57 4.01
C GLU A 113 -2.14 11.54 3.77
N LYS A 114 -2.08 10.81 2.65
CA LYS A 114 -3.07 9.78 2.32
C LYS A 114 -2.91 8.56 3.22
N VAL A 115 -1.67 8.16 3.48
CA VAL A 115 -1.40 7.06 4.41
C VAL A 115 -1.92 7.40 5.80
N LEU A 116 -1.68 8.63 6.26
CA LEU A 116 -2.18 9.09 7.55
C LEU A 116 -3.71 9.06 7.61
N GLN A 117 -4.38 9.55 6.56
CA GLN A 117 -5.84 9.52 6.48
C GLN A 117 -6.39 8.09 6.59
N TRP A 118 -5.80 7.15 5.87
CA TRP A 118 -6.24 5.76 5.91
C TRP A 118 -6.04 5.15 7.29
N LYS A 119 -4.88 5.36 7.90
CA LYS A 119 -4.60 4.82 9.23
C LYS A 119 -5.51 5.39 10.29
N ARG A 120 -5.84 6.68 10.20
CA ARG A 120 -6.82 7.31 11.10
C ARG A 120 -8.22 6.75 10.89
N ALA A 121 -8.62 6.51 9.64
CA ALA A 121 -9.93 5.93 9.32
C ALA A 121 -10.06 4.53 9.90
N MET A 122 -9.01 3.72 9.80
CA MET A 122 -9.00 2.37 10.37
C MET A 122 -8.93 2.40 11.89
N GLY A 123 -8.15 3.30 12.47
CA GLY A 123 -8.09 3.50 13.92
C GLY A 123 -7.67 2.29 14.72
N ARG A 124 -6.91 1.36 14.13
CA ARG A 124 -6.48 0.14 14.82
C ARG A 124 -5.38 0.45 15.80
N SER A 125 -5.28 -0.37 16.86
CA SER A 125 -4.22 -0.19 17.86
C SER A 125 -2.82 -0.29 17.22
N LYS A 126 -2.66 -1.18 16.23
CA LYS A 126 -1.39 -1.35 15.52
C LYS A 126 -1.02 -0.13 14.66
N ASP A 127 -1.97 0.77 14.38
CA ASP A 127 -1.72 1.96 13.58
C ASP A 127 -1.27 3.16 14.40
N GLN A 128 -1.39 3.13 15.73
CA GLN A 128 -1.16 4.31 16.57
C GLN A 128 0.28 4.83 16.49
N ARG A 129 1.25 3.94 16.45
CA ARG A 129 2.66 4.34 16.30
C ARG A 129 2.89 5.04 14.96
N ASP A 130 2.36 4.47 13.89
CA ASP A 130 2.52 5.01 12.54
C ASP A 130 1.83 6.37 12.40
N ILE A 131 0.63 6.50 12.98
CA ILE A 131 -0.09 7.78 13.01
C ILE A 131 0.78 8.86 13.65
N LYS A 132 1.38 8.55 14.79
CA LYS A 132 2.24 9.51 15.50
C LYS A 132 3.46 9.89 14.68
N LEU A 133 4.13 8.90 14.07
CA LEU A 133 5.30 9.14 13.23
C LEU A 133 4.96 10.05 12.05
N LEU A 134 3.83 9.79 11.39
CA LEU A 134 3.38 10.58 10.25
C LEU A 134 2.96 11.99 10.65
N GLU A 135 2.28 12.13 11.77
CA GLU A 135 1.90 13.46 12.29
C GLU A 135 3.12 14.32 12.57
N GLU A 136 4.13 13.74 13.21
CA GLU A 136 5.38 14.45 13.48
C GLU A 136 6.11 14.83 12.19
N TYR A 137 6.18 13.90 11.24
CA TYR A 137 6.81 14.14 9.93
C TYR A 137 6.12 15.29 9.19
N LEU A 138 4.79 15.32 9.18
CA LEU A 138 4.03 16.31 8.42
C LEU A 138 3.98 17.69 9.08
N ARG A 139 4.38 17.80 10.34
CA ARG A 139 4.49 19.10 11.01
C ARG A 139 5.74 19.87 10.62
N GLU A 140 6.75 19.22 10.14
CA GLU A 140 8.04 19.84 9.82
C GLU A 140 8.06 20.58 8.50
#